data_2591d59aafb1c74ad197e5157ff8f41c
#
_entry.id   2591d59aafb1c74ad197e5157ff8f41c
#
_cell.length_a   1.000
_cell.length_b   1.000
_cell.length_c   1.000
_cell.angle_alpha   90.00
_cell.angle_beta   90.00
_cell.angle_gamma   90.00
#
_symmetry.space_group_name_H-M   'P 1'
#
loop_
_entity.id
_entity.type
_entity.pdbx_description
1 polymer ?
#
loop_
_entity_poly.entity_id
_entity_poly.type
_entity_poly.pdbx_seq_one_letter_code
_entity_poly.pdbx_strand_id
1 'polypeptide(L)'
;MKTNNIESFKFKTMKNIMKRSLLIGMALFIAGTVSAQNFRYIGADNCKTCHNKPEQGAQYDKWWYEDLHSQALESLSSEKAVEYAKKNGIADASKEPKCLKCHSTYHAAPENLRDGITENEGVSCEGCHGAGSNYRGTTIMRNRSFAVRGGLILQTEELCLKCHNQECPFYKWFDFKRDFERITHPNLSGTH
;
A
#
# COMPACT_ATOMS: atom_id res chain seq x y z
N MET A 1 -27.20 -44.11 54.89
CA MET A 1 -26.95 -42.66 54.77
C MET A 1 -25.59 -42.32 54.10
N LYS A 2 -25.39 -42.67 52.84
CA LYS A 2 -24.11 -42.33 52.10
C LYS A 2 -24.32 -41.84 50.67
N THR A 3 -25.53 -41.52 50.22
CA THR A 3 -25.83 -41.12 48.82
C THR A 3 -25.80 -39.60 48.61
N ASN A 4 -26.01 -38.78 49.63
CA ASN A 4 -26.16 -37.34 49.47
C ASN A 4 -24.84 -36.58 49.22
N ASN A 5 -23.68 -37.21 49.46
CA ASN A 5 -22.37 -36.54 49.34
C ASN A 5 -21.82 -36.56 47.91
N ILE A 6 -22.20 -37.53 47.10
CA ILE A 6 -21.71 -37.71 45.72
C ILE A 6 -22.41 -36.74 44.77
N GLU A 7 -23.70 -36.49 44.95
CA GLU A 7 -24.45 -35.54 44.13
C GLU A 7 -24.06 -34.09 44.40
N SER A 8 -23.84 -33.72 45.66
CA SER A 8 -23.36 -32.37 46.02
C SER A 8 -21.97 -32.08 45.45
N PHE A 9 -21.09 -33.09 45.39
CA PHE A 9 -19.76 -32.96 44.81
C PHE A 9 -19.81 -32.78 43.28
N LYS A 10 -20.64 -33.57 42.60
CA LYS A 10 -20.83 -33.44 41.14
C LYS A 10 -21.39 -32.07 40.73
N PHE A 11 -22.36 -31.56 41.52
CA PHE A 11 -22.98 -30.24 41.24
C PHE A 11 -22.02 -29.08 41.46
N LYS A 12 -21.15 -29.13 42.49
CA LYS A 12 -20.08 -28.12 42.69
C LYS A 12 -19.03 -28.14 41.58
N THR A 13 -18.63 -29.33 41.13
CA THR A 13 -17.64 -29.50 40.06
C THR A 13 -18.18 -29.01 38.74
N MET A 14 -19.43 -29.30 38.39
CA MET A 14 -20.07 -28.79 37.16
C MET A 14 -20.19 -27.26 37.16
N LYS A 15 -20.58 -26.61 38.28
CA LYS A 15 -20.62 -25.13 38.38
C LYS A 15 -19.27 -24.50 38.23
N ASN A 16 -18.20 -25.13 38.72
CA ASN A 16 -16.84 -24.61 38.56
C ASN A 16 -16.29 -24.76 37.13
N ILE A 17 -16.66 -25.87 36.44
CA ILE A 17 -16.31 -26.05 35.01
C ILE A 17 -17.06 -25.05 34.16
N MET A 18 -18.35 -24.82 34.36
CA MET A 18 -19.14 -23.83 33.64
C MET A 18 -18.61 -22.38 33.83
N LYS A 19 -18.23 -22.01 35.07
CA LYS A 19 -17.62 -20.68 35.33
C LYS A 19 -16.27 -20.52 34.68
N ARG A 20 -15.43 -21.56 34.63
CA ARG A 20 -14.14 -21.54 33.94
C ARG A 20 -14.29 -21.45 32.43
N SER A 21 -15.23 -22.18 31.85
CA SER A 21 -15.53 -22.12 30.41
C SER A 21 -16.11 -20.77 30.02
N LEU A 22 -16.92 -20.11 30.87
CA LEU A 22 -17.45 -18.75 30.60
C LEU A 22 -16.35 -17.69 30.67
N LEU A 23 -15.39 -17.81 31.59
CA LEU A 23 -14.25 -16.89 31.70
C LEU A 23 -13.26 -17.05 30.55
N ILE A 24 -13.03 -18.28 30.06
CA ILE A 24 -12.17 -18.54 28.90
C ILE A 24 -12.85 -18.04 27.63
N GLY A 25 -14.16 -18.24 27.48
CA GLY A 25 -14.92 -17.71 26.34
C GLY A 25 -14.91 -16.17 26.29
N MET A 26 -15.00 -15.49 27.44
CA MET A 26 -14.96 -14.04 27.54
C MET A 26 -13.56 -13.47 27.30
N ALA A 27 -12.49 -14.19 27.69
CA ALA A 27 -11.11 -13.79 27.40
C ALA A 27 -10.75 -13.93 25.89
N LEU A 28 -11.33 -14.92 25.20
CA LEU A 28 -11.14 -15.09 23.75
C LEU A 28 -11.88 -14.04 22.90
N PHE A 29 -12.94 -13.41 23.43
CA PHE A 29 -13.70 -12.37 22.72
C PHE A 29 -13.04 -10.97 22.81
N ILE A 30 -12.07 -10.76 23.71
CA ILE A 30 -11.33 -9.49 23.84
C ILE A 30 -10.09 -9.45 22.93
N ALA A 31 -9.65 -10.60 22.39
CA ALA A 31 -8.49 -10.70 21.52
C ALA A 31 -8.90 -10.55 20.05
N GLY A 32 -9.21 -9.33 19.58
CA GLY A 32 -9.42 -9.23 18.15
C GLY A 32 -10.05 -8.00 17.53
N THR A 33 -9.95 -6.84 18.11
CA THR A 33 -10.02 -5.63 17.29
C THR A 33 -8.61 -5.09 17.05
N VAL A 34 -7.83 -5.82 16.26
CA VAL A 34 -6.74 -5.18 15.52
C VAL A 34 -7.47 -4.23 14.55
N SER A 35 -7.58 -2.98 14.95
CA SER A 35 -8.04 -1.92 14.06
C SER A 35 -7.04 -1.90 12.90
N ALA A 36 -7.43 -2.44 11.76
CA ALA A 36 -6.66 -2.26 10.53
C ALA A 36 -6.53 -0.75 10.35
N GLN A 37 -5.33 -0.22 10.49
CA GLN A 37 -5.08 1.19 10.24
C GLN A 37 -5.32 1.43 8.75
N ASN A 38 -6.47 1.97 8.42
CA ASN A 38 -6.83 2.31 7.06
C ASN A 38 -6.12 3.62 6.68
N PHE A 39 -4.91 3.49 6.16
CA PHE A 39 -4.20 4.62 5.56
C PHE A 39 -4.86 4.99 4.25
N ARG A 40 -5.24 6.27 4.08
CA ARG A 40 -5.87 6.77 2.86
C ARG A 40 -4.83 7.38 1.94
N TYR A 41 -5.02 7.18 0.66
CA TYR A 41 -4.23 7.82 -0.37
C TYR A 41 -4.66 9.27 -0.53
N ILE A 42 -3.72 10.17 -0.74
CA ILE A 42 -3.94 11.63 -0.74
C ILE A 42 -3.62 12.29 -2.08
N GLY A 43 -2.99 11.57 -3.00
CA GLY A 43 -2.60 12.05 -4.32
C GLY A 43 -1.29 12.84 -4.35
N ALA A 44 -0.65 12.83 -5.52
CA ALA A 44 0.67 13.42 -5.73
C ALA A 44 0.70 14.94 -5.49
N ASP A 45 -0.39 15.67 -5.77
CA ASP A 45 -0.47 17.11 -5.55
C ASP A 45 -0.34 17.50 -4.08
N ASN A 46 -0.81 16.65 -3.17
CA ASN A 46 -0.59 16.87 -1.75
C ASN A 46 0.88 16.70 -1.34
N CYS A 47 1.63 15.85 -2.04
CA CYS A 47 3.07 15.68 -1.84
C CYS A 47 3.85 16.88 -2.41
N LYS A 48 3.42 17.37 -3.59
CA LYS A 48 3.99 18.54 -4.29
C LYS A 48 4.15 19.75 -3.38
N THR A 49 3.19 19.98 -2.48
CA THR A 49 3.17 21.16 -1.58
C THR A 49 4.50 21.36 -0.84
N CYS A 50 5.19 20.27 -0.50
CA CYS A 50 6.50 20.32 0.19
C CYS A 50 7.64 19.79 -0.69
N HIS A 51 7.37 18.80 -1.55
CA HIS A 51 8.38 18.03 -2.27
C HIS A 51 8.73 18.58 -3.68
N ASN A 52 8.29 19.78 -4.05
CA ASN A 52 8.71 20.47 -5.29
C ASN A 52 9.82 21.51 -5.07
N LYS A 53 10.33 21.66 -3.85
CA LYS A 53 11.31 22.68 -3.51
C LYS A 53 12.72 22.22 -3.84
N PRO A 54 13.51 22.98 -4.64
CA PRO A 54 14.88 22.61 -5.01
C PRO A 54 15.78 22.35 -3.82
N GLU A 55 15.65 23.15 -2.75
CA GLU A 55 16.43 22.99 -1.51
C GLU A 55 16.11 21.71 -0.73
N GLN A 56 15.03 21.04 -1.06
CA GLN A 56 14.64 19.74 -0.48
C GLN A 56 14.88 18.57 -1.44
N GLY A 57 15.29 18.84 -2.69
CA GLY A 57 15.59 17.83 -3.69
C GLY A 57 14.58 17.72 -4.82
N ALA A 58 13.55 18.58 -4.86
CA ALA A 58 12.53 18.67 -5.93
C ALA A 58 11.97 17.31 -6.37
N GLN A 59 11.64 16.44 -5.41
CA GLN A 59 11.25 15.04 -5.65
C GLN A 59 10.02 14.93 -6.58
N TYR A 60 9.04 15.85 -6.39
CA TYR A 60 7.85 15.89 -7.25
C TYR A 60 8.22 16.21 -8.70
N ASP A 61 9.06 17.21 -8.92
CA ASP A 61 9.45 17.62 -10.28
C ASP A 61 10.26 16.54 -10.98
N LYS A 62 11.15 15.86 -10.26
CA LYS A 62 11.86 14.68 -10.79
C LYS A 62 10.91 13.58 -11.22
N TRP A 63 9.98 13.21 -10.37
CA TRP A 63 8.96 12.22 -10.72
C TRP A 63 8.12 12.66 -11.93
N TRP A 64 7.66 13.90 -11.92
CA TRP A 64 6.73 14.39 -12.95
C TRP A 64 7.38 14.54 -14.32
N TYR A 65 8.60 15.09 -14.38
CA TYR A 65 9.25 15.46 -15.63
C TYR A 65 10.30 14.45 -16.11
N GLU A 66 10.91 13.68 -15.22
CA GLU A 66 12.06 12.85 -15.54
C GLU A 66 11.78 11.34 -15.41
N ASP A 67 10.78 10.93 -14.61
CA ASP A 67 10.51 9.54 -14.33
C ASP A 67 9.34 9.01 -15.18
N LEU A 68 9.57 7.90 -15.86
CA LEU A 68 8.56 7.26 -16.71
C LEU A 68 7.34 6.71 -15.90
N HIS A 69 7.45 6.58 -14.60
CA HIS A 69 6.34 6.15 -13.76
C HIS A 69 5.18 7.16 -13.76
N SER A 70 5.46 8.46 -13.86
CA SER A 70 4.41 9.49 -13.99
C SER A 70 3.57 9.30 -15.26
N GLN A 71 4.17 8.76 -16.32
CA GLN A 71 3.55 8.53 -17.63
C GLN A 71 3.05 7.10 -17.82
N ALA A 72 3.13 6.26 -16.77
CA ALA A 72 2.81 4.84 -16.90
C ALA A 72 1.38 4.59 -17.40
N LEU A 73 0.39 5.35 -16.91
CA LEU A 73 -1.00 5.24 -17.37
C LEU A 73 -1.15 5.65 -18.83
N GLU A 74 -0.56 6.76 -19.24
CA GLU A 74 -0.60 7.25 -20.62
C GLU A 74 0.02 6.25 -21.59
N SER A 75 1.05 5.52 -21.16
CA SER A 75 1.72 4.50 -21.97
C SER A 75 0.77 3.38 -22.45
N LEU A 76 -0.36 3.16 -21.77
CA LEU A 76 -1.39 2.18 -22.18
C LEU A 76 -2.18 2.64 -23.41
N SER A 77 -2.10 3.91 -23.78
CA SER A 77 -2.69 4.47 -25.02
C SER A 77 -1.68 4.55 -26.17
N SER A 78 -0.44 4.11 -25.98
CA SER A 78 0.57 4.08 -27.03
C SER A 78 0.18 3.11 -28.16
N GLU A 79 0.67 3.39 -29.37
CA GLU A 79 0.43 2.51 -30.53
C GLU A 79 0.76 1.04 -30.23
N LYS A 80 1.86 0.81 -29.53
CA LYS A 80 2.31 -0.54 -29.12
C LYS A 80 1.32 -1.22 -28.16
N ALA A 81 0.77 -0.49 -27.20
CA ALA A 81 -0.23 -1.03 -26.27
C ALA A 81 -1.56 -1.31 -26.97
N VAL A 82 -1.99 -0.43 -27.87
CA VAL A 82 -3.20 -0.59 -28.69
C VAL A 82 -3.08 -1.81 -29.61
N GLU A 83 -1.94 -1.98 -30.28
CA GLU A 83 -1.69 -3.16 -31.15
C GLU A 83 -1.72 -4.46 -30.32
N TYR A 84 -1.07 -4.48 -29.16
CA TYR A 84 -1.10 -5.63 -28.26
C TYR A 84 -2.53 -5.95 -27.82
N ALA A 85 -3.28 -4.93 -27.38
CA ALA A 85 -4.67 -5.09 -26.96
C ALA A 85 -5.53 -5.72 -28.06
N LYS A 86 -5.46 -5.17 -29.27
CA LYS A 86 -6.17 -5.68 -30.44
C LYS A 86 -5.83 -7.14 -30.72
N LYS A 87 -4.54 -7.50 -30.69
CA LYS A 87 -4.07 -8.87 -30.96
C LYS A 87 -4.54 -9.89 -29.92
N ASN A 88 -4.77 -9.43 -28.68
CA ASN A 88 -5.13 -10.29 -27.55
C ASN A 88 -6.61 -10.18 -27.15
N GLY A 89 -7.45 -9.53 -27.96
CA GLY A 89 -8.89 -9.39 -27.68
C GLY A 89 -9.23 -8.47 -26.50
N ILE A 90 -8.32 -7.58 -26.13
CA ILE A 90 -8.52 -6.55 -25.11
C ILE A 90 -9.13 -5.32 -25.80
N ALA A 91 -10.29 -4.88 -25.36
CA ALA A 91 -10.99 -3.77 -25.99
C ALA A 91 -10.22 -2.44 -25.85
N ASP A 92 -9.62 -2.20 -24.68
CA ASP A 92 -8.89 -0.97 -24.37
C ASP A 92 -7.90 -1.25 -23.23
N ALA A 93 -6.59 -1.17 -23.51
CA ALA A 93 -5.55 -1.42 -22.51
C ALA A 93 -5.62 -0.41 -21.35
N SER A 94 -6.04 0.82 -21.62
CA SER A 94 -6.17 1.88 -20.61
C SER A 94 -7.35 1.69 -19.65
N LYS A 95 -8.20 0.70 -19.90
CA LYS A 95 -9.33 0.30 -19.06
C LYS A 95 -9.22 -1.14 -18.56
N GLU A 96 -8.19 -1.86 -18.98
CA GLU A 96 -7.99 -3.27 -18.61
C GLU A 96 -7.41 -3.37 -17.18
N PRO A 97 -8.14 -3.97 -16.23
CA PRO A 97 -7.69 -4.05 -14.83
C PRO A 97 -6.31 -4.70 -14.65
N LYS A 98 -5.97 -5.68 -15.50
CA LYS A 98 -4.65 -6.34 -15.47
C LYS A 98 -3.51 -5.40 -15.84
N CYS A 99 -3.76 -4.42 -16.69
CA CYS A 99 -2.79 -3.37 -17.02
C CYS A 99 -2.77 -2.29 -15.94
N LEU A 100 -3.94 -1.83 -15.54
CA LEU A 100 -4.12 -0.73 -14.62
C LEU A 100 -3.51 -0.97 -13.23
N LYS A 101 -3.52 -2.22 -12.73
CA LYS A 101 -2.91 -2.57 -11.43
C LYS A 101 -1.42 -2.19 -11.31
N CYS A 102 -0.70 -2.11 -12.44
CA CYS A 102 0.72 -1.75 -12.50
C CYS A 102 0.96 -0.36 -13.11
N HIS A 103 0.01 0.16 -13.88
CA HIS A 103 0.19 1.42 -14.61
C HIS A 103 -0.51 2.62 -13.95
N SER A 104 -1.26 2.41 -12.83
CA SER A 104 -1.94 3.50 -12.13
C SER A 104 -2.03 3.22 -10.63
N THR A 105 -1.53 4.14 -9.83
CA THR A 105 -1.69 4.08 -8.37
C THR A 105 -3.16 4.17 -7.98
N TYR A 106 -3.97 4.96 -8.67
CA TYR A 106 -5.41 5.05 -8.44
C TYR A 106 -6.11 3.70 -8.56
N HIS A 107 -5.84 2.96 -9.62
CA HIS A 107 -6.48 1.66 -9.87
C HIS A 107 -5.87 0.51 -9.05
N ALA A 108 -4.62 0.65 -8.60
CA ALA A 108 -3.97 -0.31 -7.71
C ALA A 108 -4.43 -0.16 -6.25
N ALA A 109 -4.82 1.05 -5.84
CA ALA A 109 -5.26 1.36 -4.50
C ALA A 109 -6.67 0.81 -4.22
N PRO A 110 -6.97 0.36 -2.98
CA PRO A 110 -8.32 -0.04 -2.59
C PRO A 110 -9.31 1.11 -2.80
N GLU A 111 -10.47 0.81 -3.37
CA GLU A 111 -11.47 1.81 -3.78
C GLU A 111 -11.92 2.72 -2.63
N ASN A 112 -12.13 2.15 -1.46
CA ASN A 112 -12.56 2.88 -0.27
C ASN A 112 -11.45 3.72 0.41
N LEU A 113 -10.23 3.71 -0.11
CA LEU A 113 -9.07 4.41 0.45
C LEU A 113 -8.44 5.44 -0.52
N ARG A 114 -8.92 5.51 -1.77
CA ARG A 114 -8.27 6.26 -2.86
C ARG A 114 -8.90 7.62 -3.20
N ASP A 115 -9.81 8.13 -2.39
CA ASP A 115 -10.56 9.38 -2.67
C ASP A 115 -9.67 10.61 -2.91
N GLY A 116 -8.43 10.57 -2.43
CA GLY A 116 -7.48 11.67 -2.60
C GLY A 116 -6.62 11.61 -3.86
N ILE A 117 -6.65 10.50 -4.61
CA ILE A 117 -5.87 10.33 -5.86
C ILE A 117 -6.76 10.69 -7.05
N THR A 118 -6.20 11.32 -8.07
CA THR A 118 -6.88 11.52 -9.35
C THR A 118 -6.65 10.30 -10.28
N GLU A 119 -7.63 9.99 -11.12
CA GLU A 119 -7.54 8.85 -12.07
C GLU A 119 -6.38 9.00 -13.06
N ASN A 120 -5.95 10.23 -13.33
CA ASN A 120 -4.91 10.53 -14.31
C ASN A 120 -3.48 10.38 -13.78
N GLU A 121 -3.31 10.10 -12.49
CA GLU A 121 -1.99 9.81 -11.95
C GLU A 121 -1.52 8.45 -12.46
N GLY A 122 -0.35 8.38 -13.07
CA GLY A 122 0.33 7.14 -13.41
C GLY A 122 0.71 6.36 -12.14
N VAL A 123 1.90 5.80 -12.09
CA VAL A 123 2.47 5.30 -10.83
C VAL A 123 3.04 6.49 -10.07
N SER A 124 2.27 6.97 -9.10
CA SER A 124 2.57 8.19 -8.34
C SER A 124 3.37 7.90 -7.06
N CYS A 125 3.66 8.97 -6.31
CA CYS A 125 4.43 8.90 -5.06
C CYS A 125 3.96 7.76 -4.14
N GLU A 126 2.66 7.63 -3.96
CA GLU A 126 2.06 6.65 -3.05
C GLU A 126 2.07 5.21 -3.60
N GLY A 127 2.33 5.02 -4.89
CA GLY A 127 2.59 3.70 -5.47
C GLY A 127 3.86 3.06 -4.91
N CYS A 128 4.86 3.89 -4.59
CA CYS A 128 6.13 3.47 -3.99
C CYS A 128 6.16 3.72 -2.48
N HIS A 129 5.63 4.85 -2.02
CA HIS A 129 5.76 5.30 -0.63
C HIS A 129 4.59 4.89 0.27
N GLY A 130 3.54 4.26 -0.27
CA GLY A 130 2.33 3.91 0.47
C GLY A 130 1.41 5.10 0.76
N ALA A 131 0.22 4.83 1.28
CA ALA A 131 -0.84 5.80 1.50
C ALA A 131 -0.45 6.89 2.52
N GLY A 132 -0.46 8.16 2.09
CA GLY A 132 0.17 9.29 2.75
C GLY A 132 -0.58 9.92 3.91
N SER A 133 -1.87 9.60 4.09
CA SER A 133 -2.75 10.34 5.02
C SER A 133 -2.18 10.52 6.43
N ASN A 134 -1.50 9.51 6.96
CA ASN A 134 -1.06 9.50 8.34
C ASN A 134 0.40 9.93 8.53
N TYR A 135 1.22 9.94 7.44
CA TYR A 135 2.61 10.36 7.58
C TYR A 135 2.95 11.70 6.92
N ARG A 136 2.03 12.31 6.13
CA ARG A 136 2.29 13.58 5.43
C ARG A 136 2.57 14.78 6.33
N GLY A 137 2.19 14.72 7.61
CA GLY A 137 2.42 15.81 8.56
C GLY A 137 3.91 16.06 8.81
N THR A 138 4.35 17.32 8.80
CA THR A 138 5.76 17.72 8.88
C THR A 138 6.50 17.07 10.06
N THR A 139 5.88 17.02 11.23
CA THR A 139 6.49 16.41 12.44
C THR A 139 6.71 14.91 12.27
N ILE A 140 5.75 14.21 11.62
CA ILE A 140 5.83 12.77 11.39
C ILE A 140 6.83 12.48 10.26
N MET A 141 6.76 13.24 9.15
CA MET A 141 7.62 13.07 7.99
C MET A 141 9.11 13.24 8.34
N ARG A 142 9.44 14.15 9.26
CA ARG A 142 10.83 14.36 9.73
C ARG A 142 11.37 13.26 10.63
N ASN A 143 10.55 12.30 11.03
CA ASN A 143 10.96 11.16 11.82
C ASN A 143 10.62 9.86 11.10
N ARG A 144 11.64 9.21 10.54
CA ARG A 144 11.49 7.97 9.75
C ARG A 144 10.68 6.89 10.48
N SER A 145 10.94 6.69 11.78
CA SER A 145 10.21 5.67 12.55
C SER A 145 8.73 6.02 12.72
N PHE A 146 8.41 7.30 12.86
CA PHE A 146 7.03 7.76 12.94
C PHE A 146 6.35 7.66 11.57
N ALA A 147 7.04 8.02 10.50
CA ALA A 147 6.51 7.93 9.14
C ALA A 147 6.22 6.46 8.75
N VAL A 148 7.13 5.53 9.05
CA VAL A 148 6.92 4.09 8.81
C VAL A 148 5.71 3.56 9.59
N ARG A 149 5.56 3.92 10.87
CA ARG A 149 4.35 3.57 11.64
C ARG A 149 3.09 4.24 11.09
N GLY A 150 3.23 5.38 10.44
CA GLY A 150 2.17 6.10 9.74
C GLY A 150 1.82 5.56 8.36
N GLY A 151 2.49 4.49 7.90
CA GLY A 151 2.22 3.85 6.61
C GLY A 151 3.25 4.11 5.51
N LEU A 152 4.35 4.85 5.81
CA LEU A 152 5.44 5.02 4.84
C LEU A 152 6.07 3.67 4.52
N ILE A 153 6.08 3.30 3.25
CA ILE A 153 6.77 2.12 2.73
C ILE A 153 8.20 2.51 2.35
N LEU A 154 9.16 1.69 2.79
CA LEU A 154 10.54 1.79 2.34
C LEU A 154 10.70 0.94 1.08
N GLN A 155 11.35 1.49 0.05
CA GLN A 155 11.49 0.85 -1.24
C GLN A 155 12.40 -0.37 -1.14
N THR A 156 11.92 -1.49 -1.66
CA THR A 156 12.64 -2.76 -1.75
C THR A 156 12.48 -3.35 -3.14
N GLU A 157 13.33 -4.30 -3.47
CA GLU A 157 13.22 -5.02 -4.74
C GLU A 157 11.86 -5.70 -4.90
N GLU A 158 11.34 -6.31 -3.82
CA GLU A 158 10.05 -6.99 -3.83
C GLU A 158 8.89 -6.03 -4.16
N LEU A 159 8.99 -4.78 -3.72
CA LEU A 159 7.99 -3.76 -4.07
C LEU A 159 8.00 -3.50 -5.58
N CYS A 160 9.18 -3.33 -6.17
CA CYS A 160 9.33 -3.09 -7.62
C CYS A 160 8.86 -4.29 -8.44
N LEU A 161 9.17 -5.51 -8.00
CA LEU A 161 8.80 -6.75 -8.68
C LEU A 161 7.28 -7.02 -8.70
N LYS A 162 6.47 -6.30 -7.94
CA LYS A 162 5.00 -6.37 -8.06
C LYS A 162 4.51 -5.97 -9.46
N CYS A 163 5.26 -5.09 -10.14
CA CYS A 163 4.94 -4.60 -11.48
C CYS A 163 6.01 -4.98 -12.50
N HIS A 164 7.31 -4.96 -12.11
CA HIS A 164 8.43 -5.30 -12.98
C HIS A 164 8.66 -6.82 -13.02
N ASN A 165 7.71 -7.56 -13.62
CA ASN A 165 7.73 -9.02 -13.70
C ASN A 165 7.19 -9.52 -15.05
N GLN A 166 7.21 -10.84 -15.26
CA GLN A 166 6.84 -11.48 -16.53
C GLN A 166 5.33 -11.42 -16.87
N GLU A 167 4.48 -10.90 -15.99
CA GLU A 167 3.08 -10.65 -16.34
C GLU A 167 2.93 -9.49 -17.32
N CYS A 168 3.92 -8.58 -17.36
CA CYS A 168 3.96 -7.53 -18.36
C CYS A 168 4.39 -8.13 -19.72
N PRO A 169 3.59 -8.02 -20.80
CA PRO A 169 3.93 -8.54 -22.12
C PRO A 169 5.16 -7.87 -22.75
N PHE A 170 5.55 -6.72 -22.23
CA PHE A 170 6.71 -5.95 -22.66
C PHE A 170 7.83 -5.94 -21.62
N TYR A 171 7.77 -6.93 -20.69
CA TYR A 171 8.78 -7.06 -19.64
C TYR A 171 10.19 -7.06 -20.23
N LYS A 172 11.05 -6.25 -19.62
CA LYS A 172 12.49 -6.26 -19.80
C LYS A 172 13.11 -6.72 -18.50
N TRP A 173 14.24 -7.41 -18.57
CA TRP A 173 14.97 -7.81 -17.39
C TRP A 173 15.20 -6.63 -16.47
N PHE A 174 14.74 -6.75 -15.21
CA PHE A 174 14.82 -5.75 -14.17
C PHE A 174 16.02 -6.02 -13.26
N ASP A 175 16.84 -5.02 -13.05
CA ASP A 175 17.94 -5.02 -12.09
C ASP A 175 17.70 -3.94 -11.06
N PHE A 176 17.40 -4.35 -9.84
CA PHE A 176 16.99 -3.41 -8.79
C PHE A 176 18.01 -2.31 -8.56
N LYS A 177 19.32 -2.65 -8.46
CA LYS A 177 20.35 -1.65 -8.18
C LYS A 177 20.44 -0.60 -9.30
N ARG A 178 20.57 -1.06 -10.54
CA ARG A 178 20.70 -0.19 -11.72
C ARG A 178 19.45 0.65 -11.95
N ASP A 179 18.27 0.03 -11.88
CA ASP A 179 17.03 0.67 -12.29
C ASP A 179 16.50 1.58 -11.17
N PHE A 180 16.76 1.24 -9.89
CA PHE A 180 16.43 2.09 -8.76
C PHE A 180 17.26 3.38 -8.74
N GLU A 181 18.55 3.33 -9.08
CA GLU A 181 19.40 4.52 -9.19
C GLU A 181 18.83 5.55 -10.17
N ARG A 182 18.15 5.12 -11.22
CA ARG A 182 17.59 6.00 -12.27
C ARG A 182 16.37 6.81 -11.79
N ILE A 183 15.62 6.29 -10.84
CA ILE A 183 14.40 6.92 -10.30
C ILE A 183 14.61 7.51 -8.92
N THR A 184 15.77 7.28 -8.31
CA THR A 184 16.09 7.83 -6.99
C THR A 184 16.12 9.35 -7.04
N HIS A 185 15.39 9.97 -6.15
CA HIS A 185 15.42 11.40 -5.93
C HIS A 185 16.06 11.71 -4.57
N PRO A 186 16.90 12.76 -4.47
CA PRO A 186 17.63 13.05 -3.25
C PRO A 186 16.72 13.59 -2.16
N ASN A 187 17.05 13.27 -0.92
CA ASN A 187 16.52 13.95 0.25
C ASN A 187 17.60 14.86 0.81
N LEU A 188 17.53 16.15 0.47
CA LEU A 188 18.49 17.16 0.89
C LEU A 188 18.18 17.75 2.27
N SER A 189 17.04 17.40 2.87
CA SER A 189 16.63 17.94 4.17
C SER A 189 17.42 17.36 5.36
N GLY A 190 18.26 16.34 5.12
CA GLY A 190 19.09 15.71 6.17
C GLY A 190 18.31 14.98 7.26
N THR A 191 17.01 14.80 7.08
CA THR A 191 16.14 14.11 8.03
C THR A 191 15.99 12.64 7.65
N HIS A 192 16.88 11.82 8.14
CA HIS A 192 16.78 10.36 8.08
C HIS A 192 16.62 9.76 9.47
#